data_79b075d17428e4f36c3227097b548cb3
#
_entry.id   79b075d17428e4f36c3227097b548cb3
#
_cell.length_a   1.000
_cell.length_b   1.000
_cell.length_c   1.000
_cell.angle_alpha   90.00
_cell.angle_beta   90.00
_cell.angle_gamma   90.00
#
_symmetry.space_group_name_H-M   'P 1'
#
loop_
_entity.id
_entity.type
_entity.pdbx_description
1 polymer ?
#
loop_
_entity_poly.entity_id
_entity_poly.type
_entity_poly.pdbx_seq_one_letter_code
_entity_poly.pdbx_strand_id
1 'polypeptide(L)'
;MKHILIVVDIQKDFVDGALGTAEAVAIVDNAAKKIREFDGDIFVTYDTHFENYMESAEGSKLPVPHCIKGTDGWTLNETVAQALADKKYTAVEKITFGSVELPKLIKEAVGDEDFDITLIGLCTDICVVSNALILKANFPEKEVYVDAACCAGVTVETHNAALATMKMCQINIEGE
;
A
#
# COMPACT_ATOMS: atom_id res chain seq x y z
N MET A 1 14.13 -17.97 5.51
CA MET A 1 12.80 -17.36 5.39
C MET A 1 12.99 -15.98 4.80
N LYS A 2 12.25 -15.63 3.77
CA LYS A 2 12.27 -14.29 3.16
C LYS A 2 11.27 -13.37 3.87
N HIS A 3 11.59 -12.08 3.92
CA HIS A 3 10.68 -11.04 4.40
C HIS A 3 10.29 -10.16 3.24
N ILE A 4 9.00 -9.84 3.14
CA ILE A 4 8.45 -9.04 2.04
C ILE A 4 7.76 -7.81 2.62
N LEU A 5 8.14 -6.63 2.14
CA LEU A 5 7.47 -5.38 2.45
C LEU A 5 6.67 -4.90 1.25
N ILE A 6 5.40 -4.62 1.47
CA ILE A 6 4.53 -3.97 0.49
C ILE A 6 4.28 -2.54 0.93
N VAL A 7 4.82 -1.59 0.17
CA VAL A 7 4.58 -0.16 0.34
C VAL A 7 3.41 0.22 -0.55
N VAL A 8 2.25 0.45 0.05
CA VAL A 8 1.00 0.65 -0.68
C VAL A 8 0.75 2.13 -0.91
N ASP A 9 0.82 2.57 -2.16
CA ASP A 9 0.31 3.85 -2.68
C ASP A 9 0.67 5.10 -1.87
N ILE A 10 1.90 5.20 -1.33
CA ILE A 10 2.32 6.44 -0.62
C ILE A 10 2.73 7.50 -1.65
N GLN A 11 1.78 7.86 -2.50
CA GLN A 11 1.89 8.84 -3.57
C GLN A 11 1.49 10.23 -3.07
N LYS A 12 1.97 11.28 -3.73
CA LYS A 12 1.72 12.67 -3.32
C LYS A 12 0.22 12.99 -3.22
N ASP A 13 -0.59 12.53 -4.18
CA ASP A 13 -2.03 12.80 -4.15
C ASP A 13 -2.74 12.24 -2.92
N PHE A 14 -2.25 11.13 -2.35
CA PHE A 14 -2.80 10.54 -1.12
C PHE A 14 -2.18 11.09 0.16
N VAL A 15 -1.01 11.71 0.11
CA VAL A 15 -0.34 12.26 1.30
C VAL A 15 -0.80 13.68 1.56
N ASP A 16 -0.55 14.59 0.64
CA ASP A 16 -0.79 16.04 0.77
C ASP A 16 -1.34 16.68 -0.51
N GLY A 17 -1.66 15.88 -1.54
CA GLY A 17 -2.25 16.32 -2.80
C GLY A 17 -3.77 16.25 -2.81
N ALA A 18 -4.36 15.85 -3.95
CA ALA A 18 -5.80 15.92 -4.22
C ALA A 18 -6.69 15.20 -3.20
N LEU A 19 -6.22 14.10 -2.62
CA LEU A 19 -6.89 13.28 -1.60
C LEU A 19 -6.09 13.21 -0.29
N GLY A 20 -5.16 14.15 -0.08
CA GLY A 20 -4.31 14.19 1.10
C GLY A 20 -5.07 14.43 2.39
N THR A 21 -4.56 13.87 3.50
CA THR A 21 -5.10 14.04 4.85
C THR A 21 -3.98 14.31 5.87
N ALA A 22 -4.31 14.90 7.00
CA ALA A 22 -3.34 15.10 8.08
C ALA A 22 -2.83 13.76 8.62
N GLU A 23 -3.68 12.75 8.68
CA GLU A 23 -3.36 11.39 9.09
C GLU A 23 -2.36 10.74 8.12
N ALA A 24 -2.53 10.93 6.81
CA ALA A 24 -1.60 10.43 5.80
C ALA A 24 -0.22 11.09 5.91
N VAL A 25 -0.18 12.40 6.15
CA VAL A 25 1.09 13.12 6.40
C VAL A 25 1.79 12.59 7.64
N ALA A 26 1.05 12.30 8.71
CA ALA A 26 1.60 11.87 9.99
C ALA A 26 2.33 10.52 9.93
N ILE A 27 2.00 9.62 8.98
CA ILE A 27 2.65 8.31 8.89
C ILE A 27 3.91 8.30 8.01
N VAL A 28 4.19 9.35 7.26
CA VAL A 28 5.25 9.36 6.25
C VAL A 28 6.62 9.03 6.85
N ASP A 29 6.96 9.65 7.98
CA ASP A 29 8.27 9.44 8.63
C ASP A 29 8.41 8.01 9.17
N ASN A 30 7.35 7.44 9.74
CA ASN A 30 7.33 6.06 10.20
C ASN A 30 7.49 5.08 9.03
N ALA A 31 6.74 5.30 7.94
CA ALA A 31 6.86 4.50 6.73
C ALA A 31 8.27 4.57 6.11
N ALA A 32 8.83 5.77 6.01
CA ALA A 32 10.18 5.96 5.50
C ALA A 32 11.25 5.29 6.39
N LYS A 33 11.08 5.33 7.71
CA LYS A 33 11.96 4.63 8.66
C LYS A 33 11.85 3.12 8.45
N LYS A 34 10.63 2.57 8.40
CA LYS A 34 10.39 1.13 8.15
C LYS A 34 11.06 0.68 6.85
N ILE A 35 10.92 1.44 5.76
CA ILE A 35 11.55 1.14 4.47
C ILE A 35 13.08 1.10 4.59
N ARG A 36 13.70 2.11 5.21
CA ARG A 36 15.17 2.17 5.37
C ARG A 36 15.73 0.99 6.17
N GLU A 37 15.03 0.60 7.24
CA GLU A 37 15.45 -0.45 8.16
C GLU A 37 15.08 -1.85 7.66
N PHE A 38 14.22 -1.97 6.65
CA PHE A 38 13.76 -3.26 6.16
C PHE A 38 14.85 -4.04 5.43
N ASP A 39 15.02 -5.30 5.81
CA ASP A 39 15.92 -6.27 5.17
C ASP A 39 15.07 -7.38 4.51
N GLY A 40 14.90 -7.30 3.21
CA GLY A 40 14.08 -8.20 2.42
C GLY A 40 13.68 -7.64 1.07
N ASP A 41 12.74 -8.32 0.41
CA ASP A 41 12.21 -7.91 -0.88
C ASP A 41 11.14 -6.83 -0.71
N ILE A 42 11.23 -5.73 -1.46
CA ILE A 42 10.29 -4.62 -1.39
C ILE A 42 9.47 -4.52 -2.68
N PHE A 43 8.16 -4.42 -2.54
CA PHE A 43 7.22 -4.10 -3.62
C PHE A 43 6.56 -2.77 -3.30
N VAL A 44 6.47 -1.90 -4.29
CA VAL A 44 5.84 -0.57 -4.15
C VAL A 44 4.68 -0.50 -5.12
N THR A 45 3.47 -0.37 -4.60
CA THR A 45 2.31 -0.20 -5.47
C THR A 45 2.07 1.28 -5.80
N TYR A 46 1.56 1.52 -6.99
CA TYR A 46 1.17 2.82 -7.49
C TYR A 46 -0.27 2.72 -7.97
N ASP A 47 -1.18 3.40 -7.29
CA ASP A 47 -2.49 3.65 -7.82
C ASP A 47 -2.34 4.48 -9.10
N THR A 48 -2.95 4.02 -10.19
CA THR A 48 -2.64 4.56 -11.52
C THR A 48 -3.92 4.77 -12.30
N HIS A 49 -4.25 6.02 -12.55
CA HIS A 49 -5.37 6.44 -13.37
C HIS A 49 -4.87 7.16 -14.63
N PHE A 50 -5.80 7.43 -15.54
CA PHE A 50 -5.54 8.08 -16.81
C PHE A 50 -6.49 9.28 -17.01
N GLU A 51 -6.29 10.04 -18.07
CA GLU A 51 -7.06 11.27 -18.35
C GLU A 51 -8.58 11.05 -18.38
N ASN A 52 -9.03 9.85 -18.72
CA ASN A 52 -10.44 9.46 -18.73
C ASN A 52 -10.97 8.97 -17.37
N TYR A 53 -10.28 9.26 -16.25
CA TYR A 53 -10.68 8.84 -14.91
C TYR A 53 -12.16 9.10 -14.61
N MET A 54 -12.68 10.27 -14.97
CA MET A 54 -14.07 10.67 -14.73
C MET A 54 -15.10 9.79 -15.44
N GLU A 55 -14.70 9.03 -16.47
CA GLU A 55 -15.55 8.08 -17.19
C GLU A 55 -15.57 6.70 -16.54
N SER A 56 -14.70 6.47 -15.55
CA SER A 56 -14.61 5.20 -14.83
C SER A 56 -15.73 5.04 -13.79
N ALA A 57 -15.94 3.80 -13.34
CA ALA A 57 -16.86 3.51 -12.24
C ALA A 57 -16.40 4.17 -10.93
N GLU A 58 -15.09 4.28 -10.72
CA GLU A 58 -14.51 4.96 -9.56
C GLU A 58 -14.73 6.48 -9.67
N GLY A 59 -14.40 7.09 -10.79
CA GLY A 59 -14.60 8.53 -11.02
C GLY A 59 -16.06 8.97 -10.90
N SER A 60 -17.01 8.08 -11.21
CA SER A 60 -18.44 8.37 -11.00
C SER A 60 -18.84 8.43 -9.51
N LYS A 61 -18.12 7.75 -8.63
CA LYS A 61 -18.38 7.69 -7.17
C LYS A 61 -17.50 8.67 -6.40
N LEU A 62 -16.29 8.89 -6.86
CA LEU A 62 -15.30 9.82 -6.31
C LEU A 62 -14.84 10.76 -7.43
N PRO A 63 -15.58 11.87 -7.72
CA PRO A 63 -15.27 12.75 -8.83
C PRO A 63 -14.10 13.70 -8.55
N VAL A 64 -12.99 13.14 -8.10
CA VAL A 64 -11.72 13.81 -7.79
C VAL A 64 -10.61 13.10 -8.57
N PRO A 65 -10.19 13.60 -9.73
CA PRO A 65 -9.05 13.05 -10.45
C PRO A 65 -7.81 13.05 -9.56
N HIS A 66 -7.16 11.90 -9.45
CA HIS A 66 -5.95 11.70 -8.64
C HIS A 66 -5.08 10.62 -9.27
N CYS A 67 -3.82 10.60 -8.90
CA CYS A 67 -2.85 9.60 -9.36
C CYS A 67 -2.89 9.38 -10.87
N ILE A 68 -3.09 10.47 -11.64
CA ILE A 68 -3.06 10.42 -13.10
C ILE A 68 -1.62 10.18 -13.55
N LYS A 69 -1.40 9.09 -14.30
CA LYS A 69 -0.06 8.68 -14.72
C LYS A 69 0.71 9.81 -15.42
N GLY A 70 1.93 10.04 -14.97
CA GLY A 70 2.81 11.08 -15.50
C GLY A 70 2.64 12.46 -14.86
N THR A 71 1.69 12.64 -13.94
CA THR A 71 1.57 13.87 -13.14
C THR A 71 2.43 13.80 -11.87
N ASP A 72 2.68 14.95 -11.25
CA ASP A 72 3.40 15.02 -9.97
C ASP A 72 2.65 14.27 -8.86
N GLY A 73 1.33 14.37 -8.81
CA GLY A 73 0.49 13.67 -7.83
C GLY A 73 0.58 12.14 -7.87
N TRP A 74 0.88 11.57 -9.05
CA TRP A 74 1.11 10.14 -9.22
C TRP A 74 2.45 9.66 -8.64
N THR A 75 3.45 10.55 -8.52
CA THR A 75 4.77 10.19 -7.97
C THR A 75 4.69 9.89 -6.47
N LEU A 76 5.66 9.13 -5.96
CA LEU A 76 5.77 8.87 -4.52
C LEU A 76 6.01 10.18 -3.75
N ASN A 77 5.54 10.21 -2.51
CA ASN A 77 5.96 11.24 -1.56
C ASN A 77 7.49 11.30 -1.49
N GLU A 78 8.06 12.50 -1.43
CA GLU A 78 9.51 12.71 -1.54
C GLU A 78 10.31 12.00 -0.43
N THR A 79 9.82 11.99 0.80
CA THR A 79 10.48 11.33 1.94
C THR A 79 10.52 9.82 1.74
N VAL A 80 9.43 9.23 1.22
CA VAL A 80 9.35 7.81 0.88
C VAL A 80 10.23 7.47 -0.32
N ALA A 81 10.24 8.30 -1.36
CA ALA A 81 11.11 8.13 -2.51
C ALA A 81 12.60 8.15 -2.11
N GLN A 82 12.98 9.06 -1.20
CA GLN A 82 14.33 9.10 -0.65
C GLN A 82 14.69 7.85 0.17
N ALA A 83 13.73 7.31 0.94
CA ALA A 83 13.95 6.07 1.70
C ALA A 83 14.16 4.85 0.79
N LEU A 84 13.60 4.88 -0.42
CA LEU A 84 13.75 3.84 -1.44
C LEU A 84 14.96 4.01 -2.36
N ALA A 85 15.64 5.17 -2.33
CA ALA A 85 16.69 5.52 -3.31
C ALA A 85 17.84 4.50 -3.39
N ASP A 86 18.22 3.93 -2.25
CA ASP A 86 19.30 2.94 -2.13
C ASP A 86 18.77 1.49 -2.02
N LYS A 87 17.46 1.27 -2.18
CA LYS A 87 16.81 -0.02 -2.10
C LYS A 87 16.48 -0.56 -3.50
N LYS A 88 16.62 -1.87 -3.67
CA LYS A 88 16.01 -2.54 -4.82
C LYS A 88 14.54 -2.80 -4.49
N TYR A 89 13.66 -2.41 -5.36
CA TYR A 89 12.23 -2.70 -5.22
C TYR A 89 11.58 -3.00 -6.57
N THR A 90 10.45 -3.68 -6.52
CA THR A 90 9.61 -3.93 -7.69
C THR A 90 8.44 -2.95 -7.65
N ALA A 91 8.32 -2.11 -8.67
CA ALA A 91 7.18 -1.21 -8.85
C ALA A 91 6.00 -1.98 -9.44
N VAL A 92 4.80 -1.78 -8.89
CA VAL A 92 3.56 -2.44 -9.30
C VAL A 92 2.49 -1.39 -9.55
N GLU A 93 2.28 -1.03 -10.81
CA GLU A 93 1.17 -0.16 -11.18
C GLU A 93 -0.15 -0.94 -11.13
N LYS A 94 -1.17 -0.37 -10.54
CA LYS A 94 -2.50 -0.97 -10.43
C LYS A 94 -3.60 0.04 -10.75
N ILE A 95 -4.65 -0.41 -11.40
CA ILE A 95 -5.83 0.39 -11.75
C ILE A 95 -7.03 0.07 -10.83
N THR A 96 -6.81 -0.70 -9.79
CA THR A 96 -7.82 -1.19 -8.83
C THR A 96 -7.26 -1.02 -7.42
N PHE A 97 -8.12 -1.04 -6.40
CA PHE A 97 -7.69 -0.86 -5.02
C PHE A 97 -6.69 -1.93 -4.58
N GLY A 98 -6.98 -3.20 -4.84
CA GLY A 98 -6.05 -4.31 -4.65
C GLY A 98 -5.44 -4.78 -5.97
N SER A 99 -4.17 -5.12 -5.98
CA SER A 99 -3.46 -5.63 -7.15
C SER A 99 -3.62 -7.15 -7.28
N VAL A 100 -4.22 -7.60 -8.37
CA VAL A 100 -4.31 -9.05 -8.70
C VAL A 100 -2.98 -9.61 -9.22
N GLU A 101 -2.07 -8.76 -9.67
CA GLU A 101 -0.74 -9.17 -10.14
C GLU A 101 0.27 -9.34 -8.99
N LEU A 102 0.08 -8.63 -7.88
CA LEU A 102 1.01 -8.63 -6.75
C LEU A 102 1.30 -10.04 -6.21
N PRO A 103 0.30 -10.92 -5.98
CA PRO A 103 0.59 -12.28 -5.53
C PRO A 103 1.47 -13.09 -6.48
N LYS A 104 1.29 -12.91 -7.78
CA LYS A 104 2.10 -13.58 -8.80
C LYS A 104 3.56 -13.09 -8.76
N LEU A 105 3.76 -11.78 -8.71
CA LEU A 105 5.11 -11.19 -8.63
C LEU A 105 5.83 -11.62 -7.34
N ILE A 106 5.13 -11.69 -6.22
CA ILE A 106 5.67 -12.23 -4.96
C ILE A 106 6.08 -13.68 -5.15
N LYS A 107 5.20 -14.52 -5.71
CA LYS A 107 5.50 -15.95 -5.93
C LYS A 107 6.72 -16.15 -6.82
N GLU A 108 6.89 -15.32 -7.85
CA GLU A 108 8.08 -15.35 -8.72
C GLU A 108 9.35 -14.94 -7.97
N ALA A 109 9.27 -13.95 -7.08
CA ALA A 109 10.41 -13.47 -6.29
C ALA A 109 10.85 -14.46 -5.21
N VAL A 110 9.90 -15.12 -4.53
CA VAL A 110 10.23 -16.03 -3.43
C VAL A 110 10.56 -17.45 -3.92
N GLY A 111 10.03 -17.87 -5.07
CA GLY A 111 10.17 -19.25 -5.56
C GLY A 111 9.55 -20.25 -4.57
N ASP A 112 10.37 -21.19 -4.10
CA ASP A 112 9.96 -22.21 -3.13
C ASP A 112 10.38 -21.87 -1.68
N GLU A 113 10.94 -20.70 -1.44
CA GLU A 113 11.35 -20.27 -0.11
C GLU A 113 10.13 -19.95 0.78
N ASP A 114 10.29 -20.17 2.09
CA ASP A 114 9.31 -19.71 3.07
C ASP A 114 9.39 -18.19 3.26
N PHE A 115 8.25 -17.52 3.50
CA PHE A 115 8.19 -16.07 3.59
C PHE A 115 7.04 -15.57 4.46
N ASP A 116 7.15 -14.34 4.91
CA ASP A 116 6.09 -13.52 5.47
C ASP A 116 5.92 -12.21 4.69
N ILE A 117 4.82 -11.52 4.92
CA ILE A 117 4.47 -10.28 4.21
C ILE A 117 4.07 -9.22 5.24
N THR A 118 4.66 -8.03 5.14
CA THR A 118 4.23 -6.85 5.89
C THR A 118 3.72 -5.78 4.93
N LEU A 119 2.56 -5.21 5.21
CA LEU A 119 2.01 -4.09 4.45
C LEU A 119 2.10 -2.80 5.26
N ILE A 120 2.45 -1.71 4.57
CA ILE A 120 2.39 -0.32 5.05
C ILE A 120 1.77 0.57 3.98
N GLY A 121 1.25 1.71 4.33
CA GLY A 121 0.85 2.74 3.35
C GLY A 121 -0.60 3.18 3.44
N LEU A 122 -1.16 3.54 2.30
CA LEU A 122 -2.40 4.30 2.15
C LEU A 122 -3.37 3.66 1.13
N CYS A 123 -4.66 3.82 1.30
CA CYS A 123 -5.28 4.09 2.59
C CYS A 123 -5.59 2.76 3.26
N THR A 124 -5.50 2.69 4.59
CA THR A 124 -5.76 1.47 5.37
C THR A 124 -7.08 0.81 5.00
N ASP A 125 -8.11 1.61 4.86
CA ASP A 125 -9.51 1.23 4.62
C ASP A 125 -9.87 1.01 3.15
N ILE A 126 -8.93 1.20 2.24
CA ILE A 126 -9.14 1.03 0.79
C ILE A 126 -8.07 0.10 0.18
N CYS A 127 -6.91 0.65 -0.19
CA CYS A 127 -5.89 -0.11 -0.91
C CYS A 127 -5.13 -1.09 -0.02
N VAL A 128 -4.85 -0.73 1.25
CA VAL A 128 -4.14 -1.62 2.18
C VAL A 128 -4.97 -2.85 2.50
N VAL A 129 -6.22 -2.68 2.98
CA VAL A 129 -7.12 -3.82 3.28
C VAL A 129 -7.38 -4.68 2.06
N SER A 130 -7.57 -4.07 0.88
CA SER A 130 -7.80 -4.81 -0.37
C SER A 130 -6.59 -5.70 -0.74
N ASN A 131 -5.38 -5.16 -0.69
CA ASN A 131 -4.17 -5.94 -0.95
C ASN A 131 -3.93 -7.01 0.13
N ALA A 132 -4.12 -6.68 1.41
CA ALA A 132 -3.94 -7.62 2.50
C ALA A 132 -4.87 -8.85 2.37
N LEU A 133 -6.14 -8.64 2.04
CA LEU A 133 -7.11 -9.73 1.84
C LEU A 133 -6.78 -10.56 0.58
N ILE A 134 -6.38 -9.93 -0.52
CA ILE A 134 -5.92 -10.63 -1.73
C ILE A 134 -4.70 -11.50 -1.42
N LEU A 135 -3.72 -10.96 -0.71
CA LEU A 135 -2.51 -11.70 -0.33
C LEU A 135 -2.83 -12.86 0.60
N LYS A 136 -3.68 -12.65 1.62
CA LYS A 136 -4.11 -13.72 2.52
C LYS A 136 -4.89 -14.83 1.79
N ALA A 137 -5.71 -14.47 0.80
CA ALA A 137 -6.42 -15.45 -0.02
C ALA A 137 -5.51 -16.26 -0.94
N ASN A 138 -4.43 -15.66 -1.46
CA ASN A 138 -3.46 -16.34 -2.31
C ASN A 138 -2.41 -17.14 -1.51
N PHE A 139 -2.12 -16.72 -0.29
CA PHE A 139 -1.11 -17.32 0.60
C PHE A 139 -1.72 -17.64 1.97
N PRO A 140 -2.72 -18.55 2.06
CA PRO A 140 -3.48 -18.77 3.30
C PRO A 140 -2.61 -19.25 4.46
N GLU A 141 -1.52 -19.97 4.18
CA GLU A 141 -0.61 -20.54 5.19
C GLU A 141 0.55 -19.59 5.54
N LYS A 142 0.61 -18.40 4.93
CA LYS A 142 1.67 -17.42 5.24
C LYS A 142 1.18 -16.38 6.22
N GLU A 143 2.13 -15.91 7.04
CA GLU A 143 1.87 -14.79 7.94
C GLU A 143 1.81 -13.49 7.13
N VAL A 144 0.73 -12.75 7.32
CA VAL A 144 0.50 -11.43 6.74
C VAL A 144 0.34 -10.43 7.88
N TYR A 145 1.11 -9.38 7.84
CA TYR A 145 1.15 -8.30 8.83
C TYR A 145 0.75 -6.98 8.21
N VAL A 146 0.12 -6.12 8.98
CA VAL A 146 -0.09 -4.71 8.67
C VAL A 146 0.47 -3.88 9.82
N ASP A 147 1.41 -2.99 9.53
CA ASP A 147 1.97 -2.07 10.51
C ASP A 147 1.10 -0.81 10.58
N ALA A 148 0.22 -0.75 11.57
CA ALA A 148 -0.77 0.33 11.73
C ALA A 148 -0.10 1.69 11.96
N ALA A 149 1.07 1.75 12.61
CA ALA A 149 1.82 3.00 12.80
C ALA A 149 2.37 3.57 11.48
N CYS A 150 2.40 2.77 10.43
CA CYS A 150 2.83 3.14 9.08
C CYS A 150 1.67 3.19 8.08
N CYS A 151 0.42 3.22 8.56
CA CYS A 151 -0.80 3.25 7.75
C CYS A 151 -1.73 4.37 8.23
N ALA A 152 -2.50 4.93 7.29
CA ALA A 152 -3.59 5.85 7.60
C ALA A 152 -4.80 5.57 6.72
N GLY A 153 -5.99 5.67 7.28
CA GLY A 153 -7.26 5.61 6.55
C GLY A 153 -7.74 6.98 6.09
N VAL A 154 -8.85 7.00 5.37
CA VAL A 154 -9.53 8.25 5.00
C VAL A 154 -9.96 9.02 6.25
N THR A 155 -10.40 8.30 7.28
CA THR A 155 -10.66 8.81 8.62
C THR A 155 -10.09 7.87 9.67
N VAL A 156 -9.90 8.35 10.89
CA VAL A 156 -9.49 7.50 12.03
C VAL A 156 -10.49 6.37 12.26
N GLU A 157 -11.79 6.65 12.13
CA GLU A 157 -12.85 5.65 12.29
C GLU A 157 -12.74 4.52 11.27
N THR A 158 -12.64 4.86 9.98
CA THR A 158 -12.55 3.86 8.91
C THR A 158 -11.22 3.11 8.93
N HIS A 159 -10.13 3.76 9.34
CA HIS A 159 -8.86 3.10 9.63
C HIS A 159 -9.02 1.99 10.67
N ASN A 160 -9.60 2.30 11.83
CA ASN A 160 -9.82 1.34 12.91
C ASN A 160 -10.77 0.20 12.48
N ALA A 161 -11.82 0.51 11.72
CA ALA A 161 -12.74 -0.50 11.18
C ALA A 161 -12.02 -1.48 10.24
N ALA A 162 -11.14 -0.99 9.37
CA ALA A 162 -10.34 -1.82 8.47
C ALA A 162 -9.36 -2.72 9.24
N LEU A 163 -8.66 -2.19 10.25
CA LEU A 163 -7.78 -2.98 11.11
C LEU A 163 -8.56 -4.09 11.82
N ALA A 164 -9.73 -3.78 12.38
CA ALA A 164 -10.60 -4.77 13.02
C ALA A 164 -11.04 -5.88 12.03
N THR A 165 -11.40 -5.50 10.81
CA THR A 165 -11.76 -6.45 9.75
C THR A 165 -10.58 -7.36 9.38
N MET A 166 -9.41 -6.80 9.20
CA MET A 166 -8.21 -7.57 8.87
C MET A 166 -7.83 -8.55 9.99
N LYS A 167 -7.95 -8.17 11.26
CA LYS A 167 -7.78 -9.08 12.41
C LYS A 167 -8.72 -10.29 12.33
N MET A 168 -9.99 -10.06 12.00
CA MET A 168 -10.96 -11.16 11.85
C MET A 168 -10.62 -12.08 10.68
N CYS A 169 -9.92 -11.57 9.67
CA CYS A 169 -9.43 -12.34 8.52
C CYS A 169 -8.04 -12.97 8.78
N GLN A 170 -7.58 -13.03 10.03
CA GLN A 170 -6.30 -13.63 10.43
C GLN A 170 -5.07 -12.91 9.86
N ILE A 171 -5.17 -11.60 9.70
CA ILE A 171 -4.05 -10.72 9.39
C ILE A 171 -3.57 -10.12 10.70
N ASN A 172 -2.27 -10.19 10.96
CA ASN A 172 -1.66 -9.67 12.17
C ASN A 172 -1.52 -8.15 12.08
N ILE A 173 -1.96 -7.43 13.11
CA ILE A 173 -1.82 -5.98 13.18
C ILE A 173 -0.73 -5.65 14.20
N GLU A 174 0.25 -4.87 13.77
CA GLU A 174 1.34 -4.34 14.60
C GLU A 174 1.25 -2.83 14.68
N GLY A 175 1.94 -2.22 15.64
CA GLY A 175 2.09 -0.76 15.73
C GLY A 175 0.82 0.00 16.13
N GLU A 176 -0.15 -0.64 16.79
CA GLU A 176 -1.35 0.03 17.34
C GLU A 176 -1.05 0.90 18.56
#